data_525e53d35e6ac59ee5435602926ab8fc
#
_entry.id   525e53d35e6ac59ee5435602926ab8fc
#
_cell.length_a   1.000
_cell.length_b   1.000
_cell.length_c   1.000
_cell.angle_alpha   90.00
_cell.angle_beta   90.00
_cell.angle_gamma   90.00
#
_symmetry.space_group_name_H-M   'P 1'
#
loop_
_entity.id
_entity.type
_entity.pdbx_description
1 polymer ?
#
loop_
_entity_poly.entity_id
_entity_poly.type
_entity_poly.pdbx_seq_one_letter_code
_entity_poly.pdbx_strand_id
1 'polypeptide(L)'
;PAAITITGTVRDTDGGVLPGTTVVVKGDSLLIGTSAGADGSYRLMIPTSATTLIFSFVGYKPKEVTVGGRTKIDVVLEEEVKSVDEVVVTGIFTRKASSYTGAVVTMTAKDIMRAGNQNLFQSLKNLDPSLFIMDNLEMGSNPNAIPEMKMRGISSFPLEETGVRLKGNYKNSPNQPLFMLDGFEVTAERVMDMDMNRIESVTLLKDASAKAIYGSKAANGVVVITTKRLAGNEQRVTYTGSVDIQMPDLSSYNLCDAEEKLGAERIDGIY
;
A
#
# COMPACT_ATOMS: atom_id res chain seq x y z
N PRO A 1 -3.86 50.01 -26.46
CA PRO A 1 -4.91 49.30 -25.71
C PRO A 1 -4.90 49.77 -24.28
N ALA A 2 -6.09 50.11 -23.76
CA ALA A 2 -6.22 50.51 -22.37
C ALA A 2 -5.90 49.30 -21.48
N ALA A 3 -5.05 49.51 -20.47
CA ALA A 3 -4.70 48.46 -19.52
C ALA A 3 -5.33 48.79 -18.15
N ILE A 4 -5.81 47.78 -17.47
CA ILE A 4 -6.42 47.88 -16.15
C ILE A 4 -5.50 47.14 -15.17
N THR A 5 -5.23 47.76 -14.01
CA THR A 5 -4.50 47.10 -12.92
C THR A 5 -5.49 46.44 -11.98
N ILE A 6 -5.31 45.14 -11.78
CA ILE A 6 -6.06 44.33 -10.80
C ILE A 6 -5.16 44.08 -9.61
N THR A 7 -5.72 44.21 -8.43
CA THR A 7 -5.07 43.86 -7.16
C THR A 7 -5.98 42.94 -6.32
N GLY A 8 -5.41 42.21 -5.39
CA GLY A 8 -6.17 41.37 -4.48
C GLY A 8 -5.27 40.50 -3.63
N THR A 9 -5.89 39.65 -2.83
CA THR A 9 -5.21 38.67 -1.99
C THR A 9 -5.69 37.26 -2.30
N VAL A 10 -4.78 36.31 -2.23
CA VAL A 10 -5.12 34.90 -2.36
C VAL A 10 -4.97 34.20 -1.01
N ARG A 11 -6.01 33.50 -0.61
CA ARG A 11 -6.09 32.77 0.66
C ARG A 11 -6.56 31.35 0.46
N ASP A 12 -6.34 30.51 1.46
CA ASP A 12 -6.96 29.21 1.56
C ASP A 12 -8.35 29.27 2.26
N THR A 13 -9.02 28.15 2.36
CA THR A 13 -10.31 28.01 3.06
C THR A 13 -10.23 28.30 4.54
N ASP A 14 -9.07 28.15 5.17
CA ASP A 14 -8.82 28.38 6.60
C ASP A 14 -8.38 29.82 6.90
N GLY A 15 -8.30 30.65 5.85
CA GLY A 15 -7.93 32.07 5.95
C GLY A 15 -6.43 32.33 5.87
N GLY A 16 -5.60 31.31 5.73
CA GLY A 16 -4.17 31.41 5.50
C GLY A 16 -3.85 32.11 4.17
N VAL A 17 -2.76 32.86 4.11
CA VAL A 17 -2.31 33.51 2.86
C VAL A 17 -1.52 32.49 2.03
N LEU A 18 -1.65 32.54 0.71
CA LEU A 18 -0.97 31.64 -0.23
C LEU A 18 0.10 32.38 -1.04
N PRO A 19 1.32 32.54 -0.50
CA PRO A 19 2.41 33.19 -1.19
C PRO A 19 2.88 32.40 -2.39
N GLY A 20 3.25 33.03 -3.49
CA GLY A 20 3.71 32.35 -4.69
C GLY A 20 2.58 31.79 -5.58
N THR A 21 1.31 32.05 -5.25
CA THR A 21 0.20 31.70 -6.15
C THR A 21 0.38 32.34 -7.51
N THR A 22 0.31 31.56 -8.56
CA THR A 22 0.40 32.01 -9.95
C THR A 22 -0.95 32.53 -10.41
N VAL A 23 -0.98 33.73 -10.94
CA VAL A 23 -2.18 34.40 -11.49
C VAL A 23 -1.95 34.69 -12.97
N VAL A 24 -2.74 34.12 -13.86
CA VAL A 24 -2.57 34.20 -15.33
C VAL A 24 -3.88 34.59 -15.99
N VAL A 25 -3.78 35.35 -17.07
CA VAL A 25 -4.94 35.70 -17.91
C VAL A 25 -5.29 34.52 -18.80
N LYS A 26 -6.56 34.08 -18.79
CA LYS A 26 -7.04 32.97 -19.64
C LYS A 26 -7.15 33.43 -21.10
N GLY A 27 -6.55 32.68 -22.01
CA GLY A 27 -6.73 32.85 -23.44
C GLY A 27 -5.88 33.92 -24.09
N ASP A 28 -4.87 34.47 -23.40
CA ASP A 28 -3.94 35.39 -23.99
C ASP A 28 -2.69 34.68 -24.53
N SER A 29 -2.37 34.93 -25.79
CA SER A 29 -1.18 34.37 -26.45
C SER A 29 0.13 34.86 -25.85
N LEU A 30 0.11 35.94 -25.07
CA LEU A 30 1.27 36.57 -24.46
C LEU A 30 1.55 36.10 -23.02
N LEU A 31 0.79 35.13 -22.47
CA LEU A 31 0.96 34.61 -21.11
C LEU A 31 1.16 35.69 -20.05
N ILE A 32 0.25 36.71 -20.05
CA ILE A 32 0.30 37.74 -19.02
C ILE A 32 -0.05 37.14 -17.67
N GLY A 33 0.89 37.19 -16.73
CA GLY A 33 0.74 36.65 -15.40
C GLY A 33 1.64 37.29 -14.36
N THR A 34 1.35 37.01 -13.10
CA THR A 34 2.13 37.43 -11.93
C THR A 34 2.09 36.35 -10.86
N SER A 35 2.92 36.49 -9.84
CA SER A 35 2.84 35.66 -8.64
C SER A 35 2.49 36.48 -7.41
N ALA A 36 1.77 35.90 -6.47
CA ALA A 36 1.43 36.52 -5.20
C ALA A 36 2.68 36.69 -4.32
N GLY A 37 2.77 37.81 -3.63
CA GLY A 37 3.84 38.13 -2.68
C GLY A 37 3.77 37.28 -1.39
N ALA A 38 4.71 37.54 -0.47
CA ALA A 38 4.78 36.82 0.81
C ALA A 38 3.53 37.01 1.70
N ASP A 39 2.81 38.10 1.51
CA ASP A 39 1.53 38.44 2.18
C ASP A 39 0.29 37.92 1.42
N GLY A 40 0.48 37.13 0.36
CA GLY A 40 -0.58 36.63 -0.51
C GLY A 40 -1.17 37.68 -1.44
N SER A 41 -0.67 38.92 -1.43
CA SER A 41 -1.15 40.02 -2.31
C SER A 41 -0.58 39.88 -3.72
N TYR A 42 -1.37 40.22 -4.72
CA TYR A 42 -0.92 40.26 -6.10
C TYR A 42 -1.32 41.56 -6.80
N ARG A 43 -0.56 41.91 -7.81
CA ARG A 43 -0.86 43.03 -8.71
C ARG A 43 -0.57 42.58 -10.14
N LEU A 44 -1.58 42.68 -11.00
CA LEU A 44 -1.50 42.29 -12.39
C LEU A 44 -2.08 43.36 -13.31
N MET A 45 -1.33 43.76 -14.30
CA MET A 45 -1.80 44.67 -15.34
C MET A 45 -2.29 43.87 -16.53
N ILE A 46 -3.55 44.02 -16.85
CA ILE A 46 -4.22 43.27 -17.91
C ILE A 46 -4.82 44.19 -19.00
N PRO A 47 -4.91 43.78 -20.24
CA PRO A 47 -5.66 44.47 -21.26
C PRO A 47 -7.15 44.46 -20.92
N THR A 48 -7.87 45.51 -21.34
CA THR A 48 -9.32 45.66 -21.09
C THR A 48 -10.15 44.53 -21.71
N SER A 49 -9.58 43.81 -22.68
CA SER A 49 -10.20 42.63 -23.32
C SER A 49 -10.10 41.35 -22.47
N ALA A 50 -9.26 41.33 -21.44
CA ALA A 50 -9.13 40.17 -20.59
C ALA A 50 -10.39 39.98 -19.72
N THR A 51 -11.02 38.81 -19.81
CA THR A 51 -12.28 38.52 -19.12
C THR A 51 -12.13 37.60 -17.91
N THR A 52 -11.11 36.72 -17.89
CA THR A 52 -10.97 35.68 -16.88
C THR A 52 -9.53 35.55 -16.42
N LEU A 53 -9.33 35.45 -15.12
CA LEU A 53 -8.05 35.11 -14.47
C LEU A 53 -8.08 33.67 -13.97
N ILE A 54 -6.96 33.00 -14.08
CA ILE A 54 -6.74 31.64 -13.52
C ILE A 54 -5.75 31.80 -12.38
N PHE A 55 -6.15 31.32 -11.21
CA PHE A 55 -5.33 31.24 -10.01
C PHE A 55 -4.91 29.80 -9.80
N SER A 56 -3.61 29.52 -9.67
CA SER A 56 -3.08 28.18 -9.45
C SER A 56 -1.98 28.20 -8.37
N PHE A 57 -2.05 27.23 -7.47
CA PHE A 57 -1.04 27.02 -6.44
C PHE A 57 -0.84 25.51 -6.23
N VAL A 58 0.37 25.10 -5.90
CA VAL A 58 0.70 23.68 -5.70
C VAL A 58 -0.09 23.11 -4.53
N GLY A 59 -0.85 22.03 -4.77
CA GLY A 59 -1.71 21.41 -3.76
C GLY A 59 -3.13 22.01 -3.66
N TYR A 60 -3.48 22.95 -4.54
CA TYR A 60 -4.81 23.58 -4.58
C TYR A 60 -5.46 23.45 -5.95
N LYS A 61 -6.80 23.38 -5.98
CA LYS A 61 -7.56 23.36 -7.21
C LYS A 61 -7.43 24.70 -7.94
N PRO A 62 -7.07 24.70 -9.24
CA PRO A 62 -7.04 25.94 -10.00
C PRO A 62 -8.44 26.54 -10.06
N LYS A 63 -8.52 27.87 -9.82
CA LYS A 63 -9.78 28.61 -9.79
C LYS A 63 -9.81 29.68 -10.87
N GLU A 64 -10.87 29.67 -11.68
CA GLU A 64 -11.12 30.68 -12.67
C GLU A 64 -12.05 31.78 -12.12
N VAL A 65 -11.68 33.03 -12.27
CA VAL A 65 -12.46 34.16 -11.80
C VAL A 65 -12.63 35.19 -12.91
N THR A 66 -13.89 35.53 -13.22
CA THR A 66 -14.19 36.55 -14.20
C THR A 66 -13.90 37.93 -13.63
N VAL A 67 -13.19 38.77 -14.36
CA VAL A 67 -12.81 40.14 -13.94
C VAL A 67 -14.03 41.06 -13.83
N GLY A 68 -14.90 41.07 -14.83
CA GLY A 68 -16.17 41.81 -14.81
C GLY A 68 -16.02 43.30 -14.47
N GLY A 69 -14.91 43.94 -14.88
CA GLY A 69 -14.65 45.34 -14.61
C GLY A 69 -14.19 45.67 -13.17
N ARG A 70 -13.97 44.68 -12.31
CA ARG A 70 -13.47 44.85 -10.95
C ARG A 70 -11.97 45.09 -10.94
N THR A 71 -11.52 46.03 -10.12
CA THR A 71 -10.11 46.36 -9.92
C THR A 71 -9.50 45.67 -8.70
N LYS A 72 -10.34 45.17 -7.79
CA LYS A 72 -9.95 44.39 -6.64
C LYS A 72 -10.65 43.03 -6.66
N ILE A 73 -9.88 41.94 -6.61
CA ILE A 73 -10.38 40.58 -6.65
C ILE A 73 -9.62 39.73 -5.61
N ASP A 74 -10.29 39.44 -4.50
CA ASP A 74 -9.77 38.51 -3.48
C ASP A 74 -10.28 37.11 -3.79
N VAL A 75 -9.40 36.12 -3.68
CA VAL A 75 -9.69 34.74 -4.08
C VAL A 75 -9.36 33.76 -2.96
N VAL A 76 -10.27 32.84 -2.73
CA VAL A 76 -10.05 31.68 -1.85
C VAL A 76 -9.87 30.45 -2.73
N LEU A 77 -8.75 29.75 -2.55
CA LEU A 77 -8.47 28.47 -3.20
C LEU A 77 -8.83 27.31 -2.26
N GLU A 78 -9.38 26.28 -2.83
CA GLU A 78 -9.67 25.02 -2.13
C GLU A 78 -8.48 24.06 -2.29
N GLU A 79 -8.08 23.40 -1.21
CA GLU A 79 -7.08 22.36 -1.30
C GLU A 79 -7.52 21.28 -2.30
N GLU A 80 -6.63 20.95 -3.20
CA GLU A 80 -6.79 19.77 -4.02
C GLU A 80 -6.42 18.55 -3.18
N VAL A 81 -7.39 18.05 -2.41
CA VAL A 81 -7.27 16.70 -1.88
C VAL A 81 -7.22 15.79 -3.10
N LYS A 82 -6.02 15.50 -3.59
CA LYS A 82 -5.83 14.36 -4.47
C LYS A 82 -6.24 13.15 -3.64
N SER A 83 -7.51 12.78 -3.72
CA SER A 83 -7.86 11.39 -3.52
C SER A 83 -7.00 10.64 -4.55
N VAL A 84 -5.92 10.05 -4.10
CA VAL A 84 -5.20 9.05 -4.88
C VAL A 84 -6.31 8.06 -5.19
N ASP A 85 -6.78 8.06 -6.45
CA ASP A 85 -7.73 7.05 -6.91
C ASP A 85 -7.09 5.72 -6.53
N GLU A 86 -7.64 5.06 -5.52
CA GLU A 86 -7.14 3.79 -5.04
C GLU A 86 -7.20 2.83 -6.22
N VAL A 87 -6.04 2.43 -6.70
CA VAL A 87 -5.90 1.63 -7.90
C VAL A 87 -5.70 0.20 -7.47
N VAL A 88 -6.60 -0.68 -7.87
CA VAL A 88 -6.46 -2.12 -7.66
C VAL A 88 -5.60 -2.69 -8.78
N VAL A 89 -4.42 -3.18 -8.42
CA VAL A 89 -3.55 -3.91 -9.32
C VAL A 89 -3.96 -5.39 -9.28
N THR A 90 -4.52 -5.89 -10.37
CA THR A 90 -4.90 -7.30 -10.49
C THR A 90 -3.78 -8.15 -11.11
N GLY A 91 -2.54 -7.67 -11.10
CA GLY A 91 -1.36 -8.36 -11.64
C GLY A 91 -1.24 -8.30 -13.17
N ILE A 92 -2.35 -8.39 -13.89
CA ILE A 92 -2.39 -8.30 -15.37
C ILE A 92 -2.92 -6.93 -15.81
N PHE A 93 -3.87 -6.37 -15.06
CA PHE A 93 -4.51 -5.10 -15.36
C PHE A 93 -4.53 -4.19 -14.15
N THR A 94 -4.38 -2.90 -14.37
CA THR A 94 -4.57 -1.86 -13.38
C THR A 94 -5.95 -1.25 -13.56
N ARG A 95 -6.84 -1.34 -12.57
CA ARG A 95 -8.20 -0.78 -12.63
C ARG A 95 -8.43 0.15 -11.44
N LYS A 96 -9.32 1.14 -11.62
CA LYS A 96 -9.78 1.97 -10.50
C LYS A 96 -10.52 1.09 -9.50
N ALA A 97 -10.28 1.27 -8.20
CA ALA A 97 -10.95 0.50 -7.13
C ALA A 97 -12.48 0.58 -7.24
N SER A 98 -13.01 1.75 -7.65
CA SER A 98 -14.44 1.98 -7.88
C SER A 98 -15.06 1.14 -9.01
N SER A 99 -14.24 0.60 -9.91
CA SER A 99 -14.69 -0.25 -11.02
C SER A 99 -14.58 -1.75 -10.73
N TYR A 100 -14.12 -2.12 -9.55
CA TYR A 100 -13.97 -3.50 -9.14
C TYR A 100 -15.05 -3.87 -8.12
N THR A 101 -15.89 -4.84 -8.46
CA THR A 101 -17.05 -5.27 -7.63
C THR A 101 -16.74 -6.39 -6.65
N GLY A 102 -15.50 -6.87 -6.62
CA GLY A 102 -15.06 -7.96 -5.74
C GLY A 102 -14.49 -7.48 -4.40
N ALA A 103 -14.42 -8.36 -3.40
CA ALA A 103 -13.73 -8.09 -2.14
C ALA A 103 -12.21 -8.08 -2.37
N VAL A 104 -11.66 -6.89 -2.43
CA VAL A 104 -10.23 -6.63 -2.62
C VAL A 104 -9.71 -5.82 -1.46
N VAL A 105 -8.54 -6.17 -0.97
CA VAL A 105 -7.81 -5.39 0.01
C VAL A 105 -6.44 -5.07 -0.58
N THR A 106 -6.15 -3.79 -0.72
CA THR A 106 -4.84 -3.32 -1.17
C THR A 106 -4.10 -2.69 0.00
N MET A 107 -2.86 -3.11 0.19
CA MET A 107 -1.95 -2.64 1.24
C MET A 107 -0.75 -1.98 0.58
N THR A 108 -0.42 -0.78 1.04
CA THR A 108 0.75 -0.06 0.53
C THR A 108 2.03 -0.55 1.22
N ALA A 109 3.20 -0.30 0.62
CA ALA A 109 4.50 -0.57 1.24
C ALA A 109 4.61 0.01 2.66
N LYS A 110 4.02 1.18 2.88
CA LYS A 110 4.04 1.87 4.18
C LYS A 110 3.24 1.11 5.25
N ASP A 111 2.09 0.56 4.88
CA ASP A 111 1.25 -0.21 5.79
C ASP A 111 1.92 -1.54 6.14
N ILE A 112 2.50 -2.20 5.14
CA ILE A 112 3.21 -3.47 5.29
C ILE A 112 4.41 -3.32 6.25
N MET A 113 5.22 -2.27 6.08
CA MET A 113 6.37 -1.99 6.94
C MET A 113 5.97 -1.62 8.37
N ARG A 114 4.80 -1.01 8.58
CA ARG A 114 4.28 -0.71 9.93
C ARG A 114 3.81 -1.96 10.66
N ALA A 115 3.29 -2.95 9.95
CA ALA A 115 2.74 -4.16 10.53
C ALA A 115 3.81 -5.17 10.94
N GLY A 116 4.99 -5.14 10.34
CA GLY A 116 6.10 -6.02 10.66
C GLY A 116 7.26 -5.83 9.70
N ASN A 117 8.45 -6.22 10.15
CA ASN A 117 9.69 -6.00 9.41
C ASN A 117 10.44 -7.29 9.08
N GLN A 118 9.96 -8.44 9.56
CA GLN A 118 10.68 -9.71 9.42
C GLN A 118 10.41 -10.40 8.08
N ASN A 119 9.15 -10.61 7.75
CA ASN A 119 8.75 -11.18 6.46
C ASN A 119 7.36 -10.71 6.04
N LEU A 120 7.07 -10.81 4.75
CA LEU A 120 5.81 -10.36 4.18
C LEU A 120 4.60 -11.09 4.78
N PHE A 121 4.70 -12.39 5.03
CA PHE A 121 3.59 -13.18 5.56
C PHE A 121 3.18 -12.73 6.95
N GLN A 122 4.14 -12.43 7.84
CA GLN A 122 3.87 -11.90 9.17
C GLN A 122 3.17 -10.53 9.11
N SER A 123 3.62 -9.67 8.21
CA SER A 123 2.99 -8.37 8.00
C SER A 123 1.56 -8.52 7.48
N LEU A 124 1.33 -9.41 6.53
CA LEU A 124 -0.01 -9.68 5.98
C LEU A 124 -0.96 -10.29 7.02
N LYS A 125 -0.47 -11.19 7.89
CA LYS A 125 -1.23 -11.77 9.01
C LYS A 125 -1.76 -10.67 9.94
N ASN A 126 -0.93 -9.66 10.21
CA ASN A 126 -1.29 -8.56 11.10
C ASN A 126 -2.25 -7.55 10.46
N LEU A 127 -2.18 -7.37 9.13
CA LEU A 127 -2.98 -6.38 8.40
C LEU A 127 -4.35 -6.89 7.99
N ASP A 128 -4.45 -8.17 7.62
CA ASP A 128 -5.70 -8.73 7.11
C ASP A 128 -6.03 -10.08 7.75
N PRO A 129 -7.04 -10.12 8.62
CA PRO A 129 -7.45 -11.36 9.29
C PRO A 129 -8.06 -12.40 8.34
N SER A 130 -8.40 -12.04 7.10
CA SER A 130 -8.90 -13.01 6.11
C SER A 130 -7.81 -13.91 5.54
N LEU A 131 -6.55 -13.50 5.63
CA LEU A 131 -5.40 -14.34 5.35
C LEU A 131 -4.99 -15.04 6.64
N PHE A 132 -5.49 -16.25 6.82
CA PHE A 132 -5.17 -17.05 7.98
C PHE A 132 -3.84 -17.75 7.78
N ILE A 133 -2.86 -17.42 8.61
CA ILE A 133 -1.52 -17.99 8.61
C ILE A 133 -1.33 -18.72 9.93
N MET A 134 -1.20 -20.04 9.88
CA MET A 134 -0.94 -20.86 11.06
C MET A 134 0.56 -20.94 11.32
N ASP A 135 0.94 -20.71 12.57
CA ASP A 135 2.31 -20.92 12.99
C ASP A 135 2.65 -22.41 12.89
N ASN A 136 3.78 -22.73 12.30
CA ASN A 136 4.19 -24.11 12.08
C ASN A 136 4.90 -24.67 13.31
N LEU A 137 4.12 -25.22 14.23
CA LEU A 137 4.65 -25.80 15.46
C LEU A 137 5.47 -27.10 15.24
N GLU A 138 5.25 -27.82 14.14
CA GLU A 138 5.99 -29.06 13.84
C GLU A 138 7.44 -28.80 13.44
N MET A 139 7.72 -27.65 12.85
CA MET A 139 9.06 -27.23 12.45
C MET A 139 9.80 -26.45 13.55
N GLY A 140 9.18 -26.27 14.70
CA GLY A 140 9.75 -25.53 15.83
C GLY A 140 10.06 -24.07 15.48
N SER A 141 11.25 -23.64 15.88
CA SER A 141 11.73 -22.26 15.65
C SER A 141 12.40 -22.05 14.29
N ASN A 142 12.18 -22.91 13.29
CA ASN A 142 12.79 -22.74 11.98
C ASN A 142 12.18 -21.51 11.24
N PRO A 143 12.94 -20.41 11.07
CA PRO A 143 12.41 -19.19 10.43
C PRO A 143 12.15 -19.36 8.93
N ASN A 144 12.71 -20.41 8.31
CA ASN A 144 12.56 -20.69 6.88
C ASN A 144 11.42 -21.69 6.59
N ALA A 145 10.69 -22.12 7.63
CA ALA A 145 9.54 -22.97 7.44
C ALA A 145 8.37 -22.19 6.86
N ILE A 146 7.83 -22.64 5.73
CA ILE A 146 6.66 -22.04 5.13
C ILE A 146 5.45 -22.38 5.99
N PRO A 147 4.72 -21.38 6.51
CA PRO A 147 3.52 -21.62 7.31
C PRO A 147 2.36 -22.11 6.43
N GLU A 148 1.40 -22.78 7.05
CA GLU A 148 0.14 -23.08 6.37
C GLU A 148 -0.66 -21.77 6.18
N MET A 149 -1.02 -21.47 4.94
CA MET A 149 -1.74 -20.26 4.58
C MET A 149 -3.10 -20.62 3.96
N LYS A 150 -4.15 -19.95 4.44
CA LYS A 150 -5.52 -20.10 3.92
C LYS A 150 -6.15 -18.69 3.80
N MET A 151 -6.79 -18.42 2.67
CA MET A 151 -7.51 -17.15 2.48
C MET A 151 -9.02 -17.34 2.48
N ARG A 152 -9.52 -18.51 2.10
CA ARG A 152 -10.96 -18.83 2.02
C ARG A 152 -11.14 -20.28 2.44
N GLY A 153 -11.43 -20.58 3.67
CA GLY A 153 -11.77 -21.92 4.10
C GLY A 153 -10.90 -23.05 3.49
N ILE A 154 -11.26 -24.27 3.78
CA ILE A 154 -10.58 -25.46 3.23
C ILE A 154 -11.32 -25.84 1.95
N SER A 155 -10.70 -25.69 0.78
CA SER A 155 -11.27 -26.10 -0.51
C SER A 155 -10.97 -27.55 -0.86
N SER A 156 -9.93 -28.13 -0.23
CA SER A 156 -9.51 -29.51 -0.43
C SER A 156 -9.11 -30.12 0.90
N PHE A 157 -9.57 -31.33 1.17
CA PHE A 157 -9.02 -32.09 2.28
C PHE A 157 -7.57 -32.46 1.95
N PRO A 158 -6.62 -32.28 2.89
CA PRO A 158 -5.31 -32.87 2.72
C PRO A 158 -5.50 -34.38 2.59
N LEU A 159 -5.17 -34.90 1.43
CA LEU A 159 -5.20 -36.36 1.20
C LEU A 159 -4.10 -36.99 2.07
N GLU A 160 -4.48 -37.53 3.21
CA GLU A 160 -3.60 -38.31 4.07
C GLU A 160 -3.12 -39.63 3.39
N GLU A 161 -3.67 -39.96 2.22
CA GLU A 161 -3.49 -41.24 1.56
C GLU A 161 -2.12 -41.51 0.95
N THR A 162 -1.25 -40.52 0.82
CA THR A 162 0.06 -40.76 0.20
C THR A 162 1.22 -40.91 1.17
N GLY A 163 0.99 -41.09 2.47
CA GLY A 163 2.06 -41.36 3.45
C GLY A 163 3.14 -40.28 3.57
N VAL A 164 3.07 -39.27 2.75
CA VAL A 164 3.87 -38.07 2.82
C VAL A 164 3.05 -37.05 3.62
N ARG A 165 2.96 -37.25 4.94
CA ARG A 165 2.80 -36.09 5.81
C ARG A 165 3.90 -35.14 5.39
N LEU A 166 3.51 -34.04 4.78
CA LEU A 166 4.40 -32.89 4.56
C LEU A 166 4.79 -32.39 5.95
N LYS A 167 5.73 -33.09 6.59
CA LYS A 167 6.17 -32.76 7.95
C LYS A 167 6.56 -31.30 7.98
N GLY A 168 5.58 -30.47 8.32
CA GLY A 168 5.79 -29.07 8.58
C GLY A 168 6.19 -28.14 7.42
N ASN A 169 6.28 -28.62 6.18
CA ASN A 169 6.61 -27.78 5.04
C ASN A 169 5.44 -27.71 4.03
N TYR A 170 4.70 -26.61 4.06
CA TYR A 170 3.49 -26.41 3.27
C TYR A 170 3.75 -25.80 1.88
N LYS A 171 4.90 -26.06 1.27
CA LYS A 171 5.29 -25.54 -0.06
C LYS A 171 4.23 -25.72 -1.14
N ASN A 172 3.55 -26.86 -1.13
CA ASN A 172 2.59 -27.27 -2.16
C ASN A 172 1.22 -27.61 -1.56
N SER A 173 0.81 -26.90 -0.51
CA SER A 173 -0.52 -27.11 0.06
C SER A 173 -1.62 -26.78 -0.96
N PRO A 174 -2.59 -27.69 -1.20
CA PRO A 174 -3.66 -27.46 -2.15
C PRO A 174 -4.58 -26.30 -1.75
N ASN A 175 -4.55 -25.89 -0.48
CA ASN A 175 -5.34 -24.77 0.05
C ASN A 175 -4.60 -23.43 0.04
N GLN A 176 -3.38 -23.39 -0.46
CA GLN A 176 -2.56 -22.19 -0.53
C GLN A 176 -3.12 -21.19 -1.56
N PRO A 177 -3.11 -19.88 -1.27
CA PRO A 177 -3.45 -18.89 -2.27
C PRO A 177 -2.41 -18.84 -3.41
N LEU A 178 -2.83 -18.41 -4.58
CA LEU A 178 -1.94 -18.16 -5.70
C LEU A 178 -1.14 -16.89 -5.46
N PHE A 179 0.18 -16.95 -5.62
CA PHE A 179 1.05 -15.78 -5.53
C PHE A 179 1.44 -15.29 -6.92
N MET A 180 1.25 -13.99 -7.13
CA MET A 180 1.61 -13.30 -8.36
C MET A 180 2.61 -12.17 -8.03
N LEU A 181 3.74 -12.14 -8.71
CA LEU A 181 4.76 -11.08 -8.59
C LEU A 181 4.91 -10.40 -9.95
N ASP A 182 4.55 -9.12 -10.02
CA ASP A 182 4.61 -8.30 -11.24
C ASP A 182 3.96 -8.98 -12.47
N GLY A 183 2.87 -9.73 -12.23
CA GLY A 183 2.13 -10.43 -13.28
C GLY A 183 2.57 -11.88 -13.55
N PHE A 184 3.60 -12.37 -12.87
CA PHE A 184 4.09 -13.75 -12.99
C PHE A 184 3.75 -14.57 -11.77
N GLU A 185 3.39 -15.85 -11.99
CA GLU A 185 3.17 -16.80 -10.90
C GLU A 185 4.50 -17.13 -10.21
N VAL A 186 4.50 -17.06 -8.88
CA VAL A 186 5.68 -17.37 -8.05
C VAL A 186 5.31 -18.31 -6.90
N THR A 187 6.30 -19.00 -6.36
CA THR A 187 6.13 -19.85 -5.18
C THR A 187 6.11 -19.04 -3.89
N ALA A 188 5.52 -19.60 -2.83
CA ALA A 188 5.54 -18.99 -1.50
C ALA A 188 6.96 -18.78 -0.97
N GLU A 189 7.89 -19.68 -1.29
CA GLU A 189 9.32 -19.51 -0.95
C GLU A 189 9.89 -18.23 -1.55
N ARG A 190 9.63 -18.00 -2.85
CA ARG A 190 10.13 -16.79 -3.53
C ARG A 190 9.58 -15.52 -2.91
N VAL A 191 8.33 -15.57 -2.43
CA VAL A 191 7.71 -14.45 -1.73
C VAL A 191 8.32 -14.24 -0.35
N MET A 192 8.66 -15.33 0.35
CA MET A 192 9.28 -15.28 1.67
C MET A 192 10.70 -14.70 1.62
N ASP A 193 11.46 -15.05 0.57
CA ASP A 193 12.84 -14.57 0.36
C ASP A 193 12.90 -13.14 -0.22
N MET A 194 11.75 -12.52 -0.47
CA MET A 194 11.71 -11.22 -1.11
C MET A 194 11.97 -10.09 -0.11
N ASP A 195 12.86 -9.16 -0.49
CA ASP A 195 13.08 -7.94 0.28
C ASP A 195 11.81 -7.05 0.29
N MET A 196 11.27 -6.81 1.47
CA MET A 196 10.07 -5.99 1.69
C MET A 196 10.25 -4.55 1.19
N ASN A 197 11.48 -4.02 1.15
CA ASN A 197 11.76 -2.68 0.65
C ASN A 197 11.50 -2.54 -0.87
N ARG A 198 11.50 -3.65 -1.60
CA ARG A 198 11.20 -3.68 -3.03
C ARG A 198 9.72 -3.66 -3.34
N ILE A 199 8.88 -3.96 -2.35
CA ILE A 199 7.43 -4.02 -2.51
C ILE A 199 6.87 -2.59 -2.60
N GLU A 200 6.02 -2.34 -3.58
CA GLU A 200 5.23 -1.14 -3.72
C GLU A 200 3.85 -1.31 -3.07
N SER A 201 3.18 -2.42 -3.41
CA SER A 201 1.87 -2.76 -2.86
C SER A 201 1.61 -4.25 -2.92
N VAL A 202 0.72 -4.72 -2.05
CA VAL A 202 0.17 -6.07 -2.06
C VAL A 202 -1.35 -5.98 -2.13
N THR A 203 -1.94 -6.70 -3.08
CA THR A 203 -3.38 -6.76 -3.28
C THR A 203 -3.88 -8.18 -3.04
N LEU A 204 -4.84 -8.34 -2.13
CA LEU A 204 -5.49 -9.61 -1.84
C LEU A 204 -6.82 -9.69 -2.60
N LEU A 205 -6.92 -10.62 -3.53
CA LEU A 205 -8.14 -10.90 -4.28
C LEU A 205 -8.85 -12.10 -3.66
N LYS A 206 -9.94 -11.83 -2.93
CA LYS A 206 -10.61 -12.83 -2.11
C LYS A 206 -11.80 -13.51 -2.80
N ASP A 207 -12.31 -12.95 -3.88
CA ASP A 207 -13.58 -13.34 -4.49
C ASP A 207 -13.47 -14.19 -5.76
N ALA A 208 -14.65 -14.60 -6.25
CA ALA A 208 -14.82 -15.29 -7.52
C ALA A 208 -14.29 -14.50 -8.73
N SER A 209 -14.16 -13.18 -8.61
CA SER A 209 -13.51 -12.32 -9.62
C SER A 209 -12.04 -12.69 -9.86
N ALA A 210 -11.33 -13.16 -8.84
CA ALA A 210 -9.98 -13.70 -8.99
C ALA A 210 -9.97 -14.95 -9.89
N LYS A 211 -10.98 -15.81 -9.76
CA LYS A 211 -11.11 -17.00 -10.62
C LYS A 211 -11.35 -16.66 -12.07
N ALA A 212 -12.06 -15.56 -12.35
CA ALA A 212 -12.30 -15.10 -13.70
C ALA A 212 -11.01 -14.63 -14.40
N ILE A 213 -10.04 -14.13 -13.62
CA ILE A 213 -8.76 -13.64 -14.17
C ILE A 213 -7.70 -14.76 -14.23
N TYR A 214 -7.62 -15.59 -13.19
CA TYR A 214 -6.53 -16.55 -12.99
C TYR A 214 -6.97 -18.03 -13.09
N GLY A 215 -8.24 -18.27 -13.39
CA GLY A 215 -8.79 -19.62 -13.54
C GLY A 215 -8.89 -20.42 -12.25
N SER A 216 -8.83 -21.74 -12.36
CA SER A 216 -9.00 -22.67 -11.23
C SER A 216 -7.91 -22.54 -10.15
N LYS A 217 -6.71 -22.13 -10.51
CA LYS A 217 -5.61 -21.91 -9.56
C LYS A 217 -5.91 -20.84 -8.50
N ALA A 218 -6.80 -19.90 -8.83
CA ALA A 218 -7.25 -18.85 -7.92
C ALA A 218 -8.40 -19.28 -6.99
N ALA A 219 -8.68 -20.58 -6.89
CA ALA A 219 -9.80 -21.11 -6.06
C ALA A 219 -9.70 -20.67 -4.60
N ASN A 220 -8.48 -20.57 -4.08
CA ASN A 220 -8.17 -20.21 -2.70
C ASN A 220 -7.81 -18.72 -2.52
N GLY A 221 -8.06 -17.90 -3.53
CA GLY A 221 -7.69 -16.50 -3.57
C GLY A 221 -6.34 -16.24 -4.25
N VAL A 222 -6.03 -14.97 -4.46
CA VAL A 222 -4.78 -14.55 -5.10
C VAL A 222 -4.14 -13.44 -4.30
N VAL A 223 -2.84 -13.55 -4.07
CA VAL A 223 -1.99 -12.52 -3.50
C VAL A 223 -1.17 -11.91 -4.63
N VAL A 224 -1.49 -10.68 -5.02
CA VAL A 224 -0.77 -9.96 -6.06
C VAL A 224 0.22 -9.01 -5.42
N ILE A 225 1.50 -9.17 -5.75
CA ILE A 225 2.59 -8.36 -5.24
C ILE A 225 3.12 -7.52 -6.40
N THR A 226 3.19 -6.22 -6.19
CA THR A 226 3.76 -5.27 -7.15
C THR A 226 5.04 -4.70 -6.57
N THR A 227 6.12 -4.74 -7.37
CA THR A 227 7.39 -4.15 -6.96
C THR A 227 7.54 -2.70 -7.42
N LYS A 228 8.34 -1.95 -6.68
CA LYS A 228 8.67 -0.57 -7.02
C LYS A 228 9.41 -0.52 -8.35
N ARG A 229 8.90 0.26 -9.28
CA ARG A 229 9.55 0.53 -10.57
C ARG A 229 10.53 1.68 -10.41
N LEU A 230 11.69 1.53 -11.00
CA LEU A 230 12.64 2.64 -11.14
C LEU A 230 12.09 3.62 -12.19
N ALA A 231 11.99 4.89 -11.82
CA ALA A 231 11.63 5.95 -12.75
C ALA A 231 12.88 6.38 -13.53
N GLY A 232 12.87 6.14 -14.85
CA GLY A 232 13.93 6.61 -15.74
C GLY A 232 15.21 5.77 -15.74
N ASN A 233 16.30 6.39 -16.20
CA ASN A 233 17.63 5.77 -16.37
C ASN A 233 18.48 5.76 -15.08
N GLU A 234 17.85 5.78 -13.91
CA GLU A 234 18.56 5.81 -12.64
C GLU A 234 18.93 4.40 -12.19
N GLN A 235 20.22 4.19 -11.95
CA GLN A 235 20.72 3.01 -11.24
C GLN A 235 20.64 3.28 -9.74
N ARG A 236 19.79 2.53 -9.04
CA ARG A 236 19.68 2.62 -7.57
C ARG A 236 20.29 1.37 -6.94
N VAL A 237 21.36 1.56 -6.22
CA VAL A 237 21.96 0.51 -5.37
C VAL A 237 21.49 0.77 -3.95
N THR A 238 20.76 -0.19 -3.37
CA THR A 238 20.31 -0.13 -1.98
C THR A 238 20.88 -1.34 -1.25
N TYR A 239 21.59 -1.08 -0.16
CA TYR A 239 22.05 -2.12 0.77
C TYR A 239 21.17 -2.07 2.02
N THR A 240 20.56 -3.20 2.37
CA THR A 240 19.77 -3.34 3.58
C THR A 240 20.27 -4.57 4.34
N GLY A 241 20.66 -4.40 5.59
CA GLY A 241 21.04 -5.48 6.48
C GLY A 241 20.14 -5.46 7.72
N SER A 242 19.58 -6.60 8.09
CA SER A 242 18.83 -6.78 9.34
C SER A 242 19.37 -8.01 10.07
N VAL A 243 19.39 -7.92 11.40
CA VAL A 243 19.73 -9.04 12.28
C VAL A 243 18.60 -9.18 13.27
N ASP A 244 17.84 -10.26 13.17
CA ASP A 244 16.76 -10.59 14.08
C ASP A 244 17.21 -11.71 15.02
N ILE A 245 17.14 -11.47 16.33
CA ILE A 245 17.46 -12.46 17.35
C ILE A 245 16.15 -12.86 18.02
N GLN A 246 15.69 -14.09 17.77
CA GLN A 246 14.53 -14.66 18.44
C GLN A 246 15.00 -15.60 19.55
N MET A 247 14.55 -15.33 20.76
CA MET A 247 14.76 -16.23 21.90
C MET A 247 13.40 -16.78 22.32
N PRO A 248 13.30 -18.11 22.58
CA PRO A 248 12.08 -18.66 23.15
C PRO A 248 11.88 -18.11 24.56
N ASP A 249 10.72 -17.52 24.79
CA ASP A 249 10.31 -17.16 26.16
C ASP A 249 9.74 -18.40 26.85
N LEU A 250 10.57 -19.04 27.66
CA LEU A 250 10.19 -20.23 28.42
C LEU A 250 9.54 -19.89 29.77
N SER A 251 9.42 -18.61 30.13
CA SER A 251 8.86 -18.17 31.41
C SER A 251 7.37 -18.51 31.57
N SER A 252 6.64 -18.62 30.47
CA SER A 252 5.23 -19.00 30.44
C SER A 252 4.99 -20.50 30.51
N TYR A 253 6.03 -21.30 30.31
CA TYR A 253 5.95 -22.75 30.41
C TYR A 253 6.35 -23.17 31.84
N ASN A 254 5.43 -23.84 32.52
CA ASN A 254 5.72 -24.48 33.80
C ASN A 254 6.52 -25.78 33.54
N LEU A 255 7.79 -25.61 33.18
CA LEU A 255 8.68 -26.74 32.90
C LEU A 255 9.10 -27.36 34.22
N CYS A 256 8.92 -28.68 34.34
CA CYS A 256 9.45 -29.43 35.45
C CYS A 256 10.97 -29.33 35.50
N ASP A 257 11.53 -29.05 36.67
CA ASP A 257 12.95 -29.19 36.88
C ASP A 257 13.35 -30.67 36.98
N ALA A 258 14.65 -30.95 37.11
CA ALA A 258 15.14 -32.33 37.16
C ALA A 258 14.62 -33.10 38.39
N GLU A 259 14.39 -32.41 39.50
CA GLU A 259 13.92 -32.99 40.77
C GLU A 259 12.43 -33.28 40.69
N GLU A 260 11.63 -32.37 40.16
CA GLU A 260 10.20 -32.58 39.91
C GLU A 260 9.94 -33.72 38.91
N LYS A 261 10.76 -33.83 37.84
CA LYS A 261 10.70 -34.90 36.87
C LYS A 261 11.00 -36.27 37.52
N LEU A 262 12.08 -36.36 38.28
CA LEU A 262 12.42 -37.57 39.03
C LEU A 262 11.34 -37.92 40.04
N GLY A 263 10.75 -36.96 40.71
CA GLY A 263 9.61 -37.15 41.59
C GLY A 263 8.41 -37.78 40.94
N ALA A 264 8.04 -37.28 39.76
CA ALA A 264 6.94 -37.81 38.95
C ALA A 264 7.24 -39.27 38.46
N GLU A 265 8.45 -39.52 37.95
CA GLU A 265 8.88 -40.83 37.48
C GLU A 265 8.90 -41.90 38.60
N ARG A 266 9.22 -41.50 39.86
CA ARG A 266 9.13 -42.39 41.02
C ARG A 266 7.69 -42.70 41.40
N ILE A 267 6.77 -41.76 41.26
CA ILE A 267 5.34 -41.98 41.53
C ILE A 267 4.76 -42.94 40.51
N ASP A 268 5.14 -42.81 39.24
CA ASP A 268 4.71 -43.66 38.14
C ASP A 268 5.38 -45.04 38.10
N GLY A 269 6.33 -45.31 39.02
CA GLY A 269 6.99 -46.59 39.16
C GLY A 269 7.94 -46.94 38.01
N ILE A 270 8.50 -45.90 37.34
CA ILE A 270 9.46 -46.08 36.24
C ILE A 270 10.87 -46.38 36.76
N TYR A 271 11.14 -46.03 38.06
CA TYR A 271 12.39 -46.33 38.80
C TYR A 271 12.09 -46.96 40.17
#